data_039d1b78750d6d43bf675f93b2c7068f
#
_entry.id   039d1b78750d6d43bf675f93b2c7068f
#
_cell.length_a   1.000
_cell.length_b   1.000
_cell.length_c   1.000
_cell.angle_alpha   90.00
_cell.angle_beta   90.00
_cell.angle_gamma   90.00
#
_symmetry.space_group_name_H-M   'P 1'
#
loop_
_entity.id
_entity.type
_entity.pdbx_description
1 polymer ?
#
loop_
_entity_poly.entity_id
_entity_poly.type
_entity_poly.pdbx_seq_one_letter_code
_entity_poly.pdbx_strand_id
1 'polypeptide(L)'
;MKIILAILLFSFSVSGISQAKITFEEKNHRFPKTNEGVLLEHDYSFTNTGNEPLIIEGIKVACTCTKFTYPKDPILPNQSGVIHVTFDTNNKYEWQNRTLVISSNAEKPTSIIRFKVMVINKKH
;
A
#
# COMPACT_ATOMS: atom_id res chain seq x y z
N MET A 1 -65.44 0.37 15.99
CA MET A 1 -64.33 1.18 15.48
C MET A 1 -63.06 0.40 15.53
N LYS A 2 -62.58 -0.12 14.42
CA LYS A 2 -61.32 -0.83 14.34
C LYS A 2 -60.22 0.13 13.99
N ILE A 3 -59.34 0.44 14.90
CA ILE A 3 -58.14 1.24 14.62
C ILE A 3 -57.14 0.29 13.97
N ILE A 4 -56.91 0.49 12.66
CA ILE A 4 -55.87 -0.19 11.93
C ILE A 4 -54.56 0.57 12.22
N LEU A 5 -53.78 0.03 13.15
CA LEU A 5 -52.42 0.55 13.35
C LEU A 5 -51.57 0.08 12.21
N ALA A 6 -51.38 0.95 11.20
CA ALA A 6 -50.41 0.71 10.17
C ALA A 6 -49.03 0.88 10.76
N ILE A 7 -48.41 -0.23 11.13
CA ILE A 7 -47.01 -0.24 11.50
C ILE A 7 -46.22 0.01 10.18
N LEU A 8 -45.84 1.26 9.98
CA LEU A 8 -44.91 1.63 8.94
C LEU A 8 -43.56 1.04 9.34
N LEU A 9 -43.25 -0.14 8.84
CA LEU A 9 -41.92 -0.69 8.90
C LEU A 9 -41.02 0.19 8.04
N PHE A 10 -40.39 1.17 8.68
CA PHE A 10 -39.33 1.95 8.09
C PHE A 10 -38.14 1.01 7.93
N SER A 11 -38.06 0.37 6.77
CA SER A 11 -36.89 -0.39 6.37
C SER A 11 -35.75 0.60 6.18
N PHE A 12 -34.93 0.78 7.21
CA PHE A 12 -33.68 1.52 7.08
C PHE A 12 -32.73 0.63 6.28
N SER A 13 -32.76 0.76 4.96
CA SER A 13 -31.71 0.19 4.13
C SER A 13 -30.47 1.08 4.31
N VAL A 14 -29.55 0.61 5.17
CA VAL A 14 -28.23 1.19 5.23
C VAL A 14 -27.53 0.78 3.93
N SER A 15 -27.58 1.67 2.93
CA SER A 15 -26.76 1.50 1.74
C SER A 15 -25.31 1.81 2.12
N GLY A 16 -24.56 0.76 2.56
CA GLY A 16 -23.13 0.86 2.72
C GLY A 16 -22.47 1.16 1.39
N ILE A 17 -21.53 2.11 1.36
CA ILE A 17 -20.73 2.38 0.17
C ILE A 17 -19.84 1.17 -0.07
N SER A 18 -19.97 0.53 -1.26
CA SER A 18 -19.14 -0.58 -1.69
C SER A 18 -17.82 -0.04 -2.22
N GLN A 19 -16.75 -0.26 -1.49
CA GLN A 19 -15.41 0.19 -1.88
C GLN A 19 -14.33 -0.77 -1.41
N ALA A 20 -13.29 -0.91 -2.22
CA ALA A 20 -12.04 -1.51 -1.80
C ALA A 20 -11.29 -0.50 -0.92
N LYS A 21 -10.57 -0.97 0.06
CA LYS A 21 -9.71 -0.14 0.94
C LYS A 21 -8.39 -0.85 1.14
N ILE A 22 -7.30 -0.10 1.00
CA ILE A 22 -5.97 -0.63 1.25
C ILE A 22 -5.47 -0.12 2.60
N THR A 23 -5.11 -1.04 3.48
CA THR A 23 -4.52 -0.73 4.78
C THR A 23 -3.16 -1.40 4.89
N PHE A 24 -2.11 -0.60 4.99
CA PHE A 24 -0.75 -1.09 5.17
C PHE A 24 -0.44 -1.31 6.64
N GLU A 25 0.33 -2.36 6.95
CA GLU A 25 0.89 -2.55 8.30
C GLU A 25 1.91 -1.48 8.61
N GLU A 26 2.73 -1.11 7.62
CA GLU A 26 3.78 -0.12 7.73
C GLU A 26 3.89 0.64 6.41
N LYS A 27 3.83 1.96 6.45
CA LYS A 27 4.01 2.81 5.26
C LYS A 27 5.41 3.40 5.16
N ASN A 28 6.11 3.50 6.26
CA ASN A 28 7.45 4.07 6.32
C ASN A 28 8.40 3.05 6.92
N HIS A 29 9.43 2.70 6.17
CA HIS A 29 10.43 1.75 6.62
C HIS A 29 11.80 2.41 6.68
N ARG A 30 12.53 2.14 7.75
CA ARG A 30 13.91 2.59 7.91
C ARG A 30 14.82 1.37 7.93
N PHE A 31 15.67 1.27 6.92
CA PHE A 31 16.70 0.23 6.90
C PHE A 31 17.81 0.58 7.88
N PRO A 32 18.45 -0.42 8.49
CA PRO A 32 19.71 -0.20 9.19
C PRO A 32 20.74 0.40 8.24
N LYS A 33 21.68 1.18 8.82
CA LYS A 33 22.83 1.69 8.07
C LYS A 33 23.48 0.57 7.26
N THR A 34 23.77 0.83 6.01
CA THR A 34 24.34 -0.17 5.11
C THR A 34 25.54 0.38 4.35
N ASN A 35 26.36 -0.51 3.84
CA ASN A 35 27.45 -0.15 2.96
C ASN A 35 26.94 -0.02 1.51
N GLU A 36 27.56 0.87 0.77
CA GLU A 36 27.32 1.00 -0.65
C GLU A 36 27.52 -0.34 -1.35
N GLY A 37 26.71 -0.62 -2.35
CA GLY A 37 26.75 -1.84 -3.14
C GLY A 37 25.81 -2.95 -2.66
N VAL A 38 25.21 -2.83 -1.48
CA VAL A 38 24.27 -3.83 -0.96
C VAL A 38 22.89 -3.63 -1.62
N LEU A 39 22.28 -4.74 -2.06
CA LEU A 39 20.89 -4.75 -2.50
C LEU A 39 19.99 -4.91 -1.27
N LEU A 40 19.17 -3.90 -0.99
CA LEU A 40 18.23 -3.92 0.12
C LEU A 40 16.87 -4.44 -0.34
N GLU A 41 16.18 -5.15 0.54
CA GLU A 41 14.86 -5.71 0.25
C GLU A 41 13.93 -5.50 1.44
N HIS A 42 12.66 -5.21 1.14
CA HIS A 42 11.63 -5.07 2.17
C HIS A 42 10.26 -5.39 1.59
N ASP A 43 9.43 -6.05 2.41
CA ASP A 43 8.06 -6.39 2.08
C ASP A 43 7.10 -5.45 2.80
N TYR A 44 6.25 -4.76 2.03
CA TYR A 44 5.15 -3.98 2.58
C TYR A 44 3.89 -4.81 2.52
N SER A 45 3.44 -5.25 3.67
CA SER A 45 2.19 -6.02 3.78
C SER A 45 1.00 -5.10 3.87
N PHE A 46 -0.06 -5.45 3.18
CA PHE A 46 -1.32 -4.71 3.21
C PHE A 46 -2.51 -5.65 3.22
N THR A 47 -3.64 -5.14 3.65
CA THR A 47 -4.91 -5.88 3.70
C THR A 47 -5.99 -5.06 3.01
N ASN A 48 -6.86 -5.73 2.24
CA ASN A 48 -8.07 -5.10 1.75
C ASN A 48 -9.08 -5.05 2.91
N THR A 49 -9.24 -3.88 3.50
CA THR A 49 -10.16 -3.64 4.60
C THR A 49 -11.53 -3.13 4.13
N GLY A 50 -11.73 -3.08 2.83
CA GLY A 50 -13.00 -2.74 2.21
C GLY A 50 -13.89 -3.96 1.99
N ASN A 51 -14.97 -3.76 1.24
CA ASN A 51 -15.95 -4.80 0.94
C ASN A 51 -16.03 -5.14 -0.55
N GLU A 52 -15.15 -4.59 -1.36
CA GLU A 52 -15.00 -4.90 -2.79
C GLU A 52 -13.59 -5.39 -3.08
N PRO A 53 -13.37 -6.18 -4.15
CA PRO A 53 -12.04 -6.61 -4.53
C PRO A 53 -11.11 -5.42 -4.78
N LEU A 54 -9.90 -5.48 -4.23
CA LEU A 54 -8.87 -4.47 -4.40
C LEU A 54 -7.99 -4.84 -5.60
N ILE A 55 -7.84 -3.93 -6.53
CA ILE A 55 -6.98 -4.09 -7.71
C ILE A 55 -5.89 -3.02 -7.65
N ILE A 56 -4.64 -3.46 -7.61
CA ILE A 56 -3.51 -2.55 -7.74
C ILE A 56 -3.26 -2.32 -9.22
N GLU A 57 -3.36 -1.08 -9.65
CA GLU A 57 -3.26 -0.70 -11.07
C GLU A 57 -1.84 -0.41 -11.51
N GLY A 58 -1.00 0.03 -10.58
CA GLY A 58 0.39 0.32 -10.87
C GLY A 58 1.11 0.95 -9.69
N ILE A 59 2.43 1.02 -9.81
CA ILE A 59 3.30 1.67 -8.84
C ILE A 59 4.29 2.54 -9.61
N LYS A 60 4.49 3.78 -9.16
CA LYS A 60 5.47 4.70 -9.72
C LYS A 60 6.59 4.94 -8.73
N VAL A 61 7.81 4.93 -9.26
CA VAL A 61 9.03 5.25 -8.53
C VAL A 61 9.81 6.29 -9.33
N ALA A 62 10.56 7.15 -8.63
CA ALA A 62 11.33 8.21 -9.27
C ALA A 62 12.69 7.71 -9.79
N CYS A 63 13.20 6.61 -9.24
CA CYS A 63 14.53 6.07 -9.55
C CYS A 63 14.45 4.63 -10.02
N THR A 64 15.14 4.29 -11.10
CA THR A 64 15.26 2.91 -11.57
C THR A 64 16.02 2.00 -10.59
N CYS A 65 16.69 2.60 -9.60
CA CYS A 65 17.36 1.89 -8.52
C CYS A 65 16.38 1.23 -7.54
N THR A 66 15.11 1.62 -7.58
CA THR A 66 14.04 1.02 -6.80
C THR A 66 13.20 0.14 -7.71
N LYS A 67 13.13 -1.15 -7.40
CA LYS A 67 12.30 -2.11 -8.12
C LYS A 67 11.23 -2.67 -7.20
N PHE A 68 10.14 -3.15 -7.78
CA PHE A 68 9.02 -3.64 -6.99
C PHE A 68 8.29 -4.75 -7.74
N THR A 69 7.59 -5.58 -6.95
CA THR A 69 6.59 -6.51 -7.44
C THR A 69 5.34 -6.38 -6.57
N TYR A 70 4.18 -6.62 -7.14
CA TYR A 70 2.91 -6.55 -6.44
C TYR A 70 1.93 -7.57 -7.01
N PRO A 71 0.89 -7.98 -6.24
CA PRO A 71 -0.11 -8.92 -6.73
C PRO A 71 -0.86 -8.35 -7.93
N LYS A 72 -0.94 -9.13 -9.01
CA LYS A 72 -1.68 -8.76 -10.23
C LYS A 72 -3.15 -9.16 -10.15
N ASP A 73 -3.46 -10.18 -9.36
CA ASP A 73 -4.83 -10.65 -9.14
C ASP A 73 -5.55 -9.78 -8.12
N PRO A 74 -6.87 -9.67 -8.21
CA PRO A 74 -7.65 -8.94 -7.21
C PRO A 74 -7.47 -9.53 -5.81
N ILE A 75 -7.32 -8.64 -4.83
CA ILE A 75 -7.26 -9.02 -3.41
C ILE A 75 -8.66 -8.89 -2.83
N LEU A 76 -9.24 -10.01 -2.43
CA LEU A 76 -10.60 -10.07 -1.90
C LEU A 76 -10.70 -9.39 -0.53
N PRO A 77 -11.91 -8.97 -0.10
CA PRO A 77 -12.09 -8.37 1.22
C PRO A 77 -11.50 -9.24 2.34
N ASN A 78 -10.80 -8.60 3.26
CA ASN A 78 -10.08 -9.21 4.38
C ASN A 78 -8.86 -10.07 4.00
N GLN A 79 -8.53 -10.16 2.73
CA GLN A 79 -7.31 -10.81 2.29
C GLN A 79 -6.14 -9.84 2.27
N SER A 80 -4.94 -10.38 2.38
CA SER A 80 -3.69 -9.61 2.41
C SER A 80 -2.86 -9.85 1.16
N GLY A 81 -2.01 -8.88 0.86
CA GLY A 81 -1.02 -8.96 -0.19
C GLY A 81 0.28 -8.32 0.25
N VAL A 82 1.30 -8.46 -0.57
CA VAL A 82 2.64 -7.93 -0.29
C VAL A 82 3.16 -7.18 -1.50
N ILE A 83 3.70 -6.00 -1.25
CA ILE A 83 4.50 -5.27 -2.24
C ILE A 83 5.96 -5.49 -1.84
N HIS A 84 6.68 -6.23 -2.67
CA HIS A 84 8.10 -6.49 -2.46
C HIS A 84 8.91 -5.39 -3.13
N VAL A 85 9.81 -4.76 -2.37
CA VAL A 85 10.62 -3.63 -2.84
C VAL A 85 12.08 -3.98 -2.70
N THR A 86 12.86 -3.68 -3.72
CA THR A 86 14.33 -3.76 -3.68
C THR A 86 14.92 -2.40 -4.00
N PHE A 87 16.04 -2.10 -3.36
CA PHE A 87 16.78 -0.86 -3.56
C PHE A 87 18.25 -1.17 -3.77
N ASP A 88 18.75 -0.78 -4.94
CA ASP A 88 20.15 -0.94 -5.29
C ASP A 88 20.94 0.26 -4.77
N THR A 89 21.86 0.00 -3.84
CA THR A 89 22.68 1.04 -3.22
C THR A 89 23.97 1.34 -3.98
N ASN A 90 24.18 0.74 -5.16
CA ASN A 90 25.35 1.03 -5.97
C ASN A 90 25.45 2.53 -6.30
N ASN A 91 26.62 3.12 -6.06
CA ASN A 91 26.90 4.53 -6.29
C ASN A 91 26.05 5.49 -5.46
N LYS A 92 25.42 5.01 -4.38
CA LYS A 92 24.69 5.85 -3.43
C LYS A 92 25.58 6.22 -2.26
N TYR A 93 25.24 7.31 -1.58
CA TYR A 93 25.93 7.78 -0.37
C TYR A 93 24.98 8.63 0.46
N GLU A 94 25.22 8.66 1.77
CA GLU A 94 24.44 9.42 2.73
C GLU A 94 22.99 8.97 2.80
N TRP A 95 22.09 9.83 3.27
CA TRP A 95 20.69 9.50 3.42
C TRP A 95 20.00 9.37 2.08
N GLN A 96 19.36 8.22 1.89
CA GLN A 96 18.54 7.94 0.73
C GLN A 96 17.09 7.82 1.18
N ASN A 97 16.23 8.69 0.66
CA ASN A 97 14.79 8.67 0.89
C ASN A 97 14.09 8.32 -0.41
N ARG A 98 13.24 7.31 -0.39
CA ARG A 98 12.54 6.85 -1.58
C ARG A 98 11.05 6.72 -1.30
N THR A 99 10.27 7.06 -2.32
CA THR A 99 8.82 7.05 -2.27
C THR A 99 8.28 6.19 -3.40
N LEU A 100 7.32 5.33 -3.10
CA LEU A 100 6.56 4.59 -4.09
C LEU A 100 5.13 5.06 -4.06
N VAL A 101 4.57 5.40 -5.22
CA VAL A 101 3.20 5.86 -5.36
C VAL A 101 2.38 4.74 -5.97
N ILE A 102 1.43 4.23 -5.20
CA ILE A 102 0.59 3.09 -5.56
C ILE A 102 -0.76 3.60 -6.04
N SER A 103 -1.15 3.20 -7.24
CA SER A 103 -2.47 3.47 -7.80
C SER A 103 -3.34 2.22 -7.72
N SER A 104 -4.58 2.37 -7.29
CA SER A 104 -5.53 1.27 -7.13
C SER A 104 -6.96 1.74 -7.31
N ASN A 105 -7.90 0.79 -7.30
CA ASN A 105 -9.33 1.06 -7.30
C ASN A 105 -9.90 1.33 -5.91
N ALA A 106 -9.06 1.52 -4.91
CA ALA A 106 -9.48 1.77 -3.54
C ALA A 106 -10.20 3.13 -3.39
N GLU A 107 -10.87 3.30 -2.26
CA GLU A 107 -11.53 4.57 -1.87
C GLU A 107 -10.58 5.76 -2.05
N LYS A 108 -9.34 5.60 -1.59
CA LYS A 108 -8.26 6.52 -1.91
C LYS A 108 -7.46 5.91 -3.05
N PRO A 109 -7.57 6.44 -4.28
CA PRO A 109 -6.94 5.81 -5.45
C PRO A 109 -5.41 5.87 -5.44
N THR A 110 -4.83 6.72 -4.59
CA THR A 110 -3.38 6.86 -4.47
C THR A 110 -2.95 6.59 -3.03
N SER A 111 -1.99 5.71 -2.86
CA SER A 111 -1.33 5.42 -1.58
C SER A 111 0.17 5.59 -1.71
N ILE A 112 0.82 6.01 -0.64
CA ILE A 112 2.26 6.28 -0.64
C ILE A 112 2.93 5.44 0.43
N ILE A 113 3.97 4.71 0.04
CA ILE A 113 4.89 4.03 0.95
C ILE A 113 6.29 4.60 0.74
N ARG A 114 7.09 4.59 1.81
CA ARG A 114 8.42 5.19 1.80
C ARG A 114 9.42 4.31 2.54
N PHE A 115 10.66 4.44 2.16
CA PHE A 115 11.76 3.95 2.96
C PHE A 115 12.91 4.94 2.97
N LYS A 116 13.77 4.81 3.97
CA LYS A 116 15.01 5.56 4.01
C LYS A 116 16.14 4.71 4.57
N VAL A 117 17.36 5.04 4.15
CA VAL A 117 18.55 4.34 4.58
C VAL A 117 19.75 5.29 4.54
N MET A 118 20.66 5.13 5.50
CA MET A 118 21.97 5.76 5.46
C MET A 118 22.94 4.81 4.76
N VAL A 119 23.52 5.26 3.67
CA VAL A 119 24.49 4.50 2.87
C VAL A 119 25.88 5.03 3.11
N ILE A 120 26.77 4.16 3.54
CA ILE A 120 28.18 4.47 3.72
C ILE A 120 28.92 4.13 2.44
N ASN A 121 29.52 5.16 1.84
CA ASN A 121 30.32 5.00 0.65
C ASN A 121 31.71 5.62 0.92
N LYS A 122 32.73 4.77 0.91
CA LYS A 122 34.11 5.20 1.23
C LYS A 122 34.70 6.19 0.22
N LYS A 123 34.08 6.36 -0.95
CA LYS A 123 34.48 7.32 -1.96
C LYS A 123 33.87 8.70 -1.78
N HIS A 124 32.99 8.83 -0.81
CA HIS A 124 32.29 10.08 -0.50
C HIS A 124 32.33 10.43 0.97
#